data_711a036c255235fc8e371be119f756e2
#
_entry.id   711a036c255235fc8e371be119f756e2
#
_cell.length_a   1.000
_cell.length_b   1.000
_cell.length_c   1.000
_cell.angle_alpha   90.00
_cell.angle_beta   90.00
_cell.angle_gamma   90.00
#
_symmetry.space_group_name_H-M   'P 1'
#
loop_
_entity.id
_entity.type
_entity.pdbx_description
1 polymer ?
#
loop_
_entity_poly.entity_id
_entity_poly.type
_entity_poly.pdbx_seq_one_letter_code
_entity_poly.pdbx_strand_id
1 'polypeptide(L)'
;MQLERVRKNHMDVEWHEYTDENGKNTPVINASITEKASIIGRVGIMFLSCGTGAWRVRSSMNALAEAMGITCTTDIGLMSIEYTCFDGENGFTQSLCLTNTGVNTSKLNRLEHFIRNFETEGKNMSGEELHSYLDEIERIHGLYSPAALGLAAAIACCGFTFLLGGGLVEMFCAFVGAGLGNFFRCKLTKHHFTLFLGIVSSVSLACFVYAGLLKLGEILFGISIQHEAGYICAMLFIIPGFPFITSGVDLAKLDMRSGMERLTYALIIVLVAAMSAWIMAMLLHLQPVDFIKIRMSAAMWILTRLVASFFGVFGFSIMFNSPVRIACSTAVLGAIANTLRLELVDLVALPPAVAAFIGALTAGLLASLLKNKVGYPRISVTVPSIVVMVPGLYLYRGFYNLGIMSLSVSASWFAAALLIIASLPLGLIFARILTDKTFRYCT
;
A
#
# COMPACT_ATOMS: atom_id res chain seq x y z
N MET A 1 22.40 -19.11 11.10
CA MET A 1 22.34 -20.40 10.39
C MET A 1 21.19 -21.30 10.84
N GLN A 2 20.92 -21.54 12.13
CA GLN A 2 19.78 -22.37 12.57
C GLN A 2 18.40 -21.69 12.38
N LEU A 3 18.28 -20.38 12.54
CA LEU A 3 17.05 -19.62 12.33
C LEU A 3 16.63 -19.52 10.83
N GLU A 4 17.59 -19.54 9.92
CA GLU A 4 17.30 -19.60 8.48
C GLU A 4 16.74 -20.96 8.05
N ARG A 5 17.21 -22.04 8.64
CA ARG A 5 16.69 -23.40 8.35
C ARG A 5 15.24 -23.60 8.81
N VAL A 6 14.84 -23.02 9.96
CA VAL A 6 13.46 -23.15 10.47
C VAL A 6 12.45 -22.40 9.57
N ARG A 7 12.87 -21.36 8.86
CA ARG A 7 12.00 -20.61 7.94
C ARG A 7 11.77 -21.29 6.60
N LYS A 8 12.72 -22.06 6.09
CA LYS A 8 12.61 -22.67 4.77
C LYS A 8 11.70 -23.88 4.71
N ASN A 9 11.55 -24.63 5.79
CA ASN A 9 11.01 -25.98 5.75
C ASN A 9 9.51 -26.15 5.51
N HIS A 10 8.66 -25.10 5.53
CA HIS A 10 7.22 -25.30 5.28
C HIS A 10 6.60 -24.24 4.35
N MET A 11 7.41 -23.40 3.72
CA MET A 11 6.96 -22.35 2.83
C MET A 11 7.73 -22.27 1.49
N ASP A 12 8.83 -23.00 1.35
CA ASP A 12 9.54 -23.12 0.08
C ASP A 12 8.92 -24.26 -0.74
N VAL A 13 8.21 -23.91 -1.78
CA VAL A 13 7.72 -24.84 -2.78
C VAL A 13 8.80 -24.98 -3.85
N GLU A 14 9.27 -26.20 -4.09
CA GLU A 14 10.23 -26.51 -5.14
C GLU A 14 9.49 -26.61 -6.48
N TRP A 15 9.22 -25.46 -7.10
CA TRP A 15 8.37 -25.34 -8.28
C TRP A 15 8.82 -26.19 -9.46
N HIS A 16 10.13 -26.37 -9.64
CA HIS A 16 10.71 -27.17 -10.73
C HIS A 16 10.48 -28.67 -10.57
N GLU A 17 10.16 -29.16 -9.37
CA GLU A 17 9.82 -30.58 -9.16
C GLU A 17 8.45 -30.98 -9.74
N TYR A 18 7.58 -29.99 -10.04
CA TYR A 18 6.29 -30.25 -10.69
C TYR A 18 6.41 -30.47 -12.19
N THR A 19 7.59 -30.25 -12.77
CA THR A 19 7.85 -30.45 -14.21
C THR A 19 8.29 -31.88 -14.46
N ASP A 20 7.52 -32.66 -15.21
CA ASP A 20 7.87 -34.01 -15.58
C ASP A 20 9.12 -34.06 -16.46
N GLU A 21 10.01 -35.07 -16.30
CA GLU A 21 11.21 -35.24 -17.14
C GLU A 21 10.88 -35.32 -18.62
N ASN A 22 9.72 -35.92 -18.96
CA ASN A 22 9.20 -35.97 -20.32
C ASN A 22 8.59 -34.63 -20.79
N GLY A 23 8.23 -33.76 -19.87
CA GLY A 23 7.59 -32.45 -20.10
C GLY A 23 8.55 -31.30 -20.39
N LYS A 24 9.87 -31.48 -20.20
CA LYS A 24 10.88 -30.41 -20.37
C LYS A 24 10.85 -29.71 -21.73
N ASN A 25 10.37 -30.40 -22.77
CA ASN A 25 10.24 -29.87 -24.13
C ASN A 25 8.79 -29.79 -24.62
N THR A 26 7.82 -30.11 -23.78
CA THR A 26 6.41 -30.12 -24.16
C THR A 26 5.78 -28.77 -23.85
N PRO A 27 5.05 -28.14 -24.80
CA PRO A 27 4.31 -26.92 -24.52
C PRO A 27 3.34 -27.11 -23.34
N VAL A 28 3.26 -26.10 -22.45
CA VAL A 28 2.46 -26.20 -21.22
C VAL A 28 0.98 -26.49 -21.46
N ILE A 29 0.46 -26.16 -22.63
CA ILE A 29 -0.93 -26.47 -22.99
C ILE A 29 -1.19 -27.98 -23.02
N ASN A 30 -0.18 -28.81 -23.31
CA ASN A 30 -0.23 -30.26 -23.35
C ASN A 30 0.35 -30.91 -22.07
N ALA A 31 0.77 -30.12 -21.08
CA ALA A 31 1.34 -30.61 -19.84
C ALA A 31 0.27 -31.23 -18.92
N SER A 32 0.71 -31.96 -17.89
CA SER A 32 -0.16 -32.54 -16.87
C SER A 32 -0.92 -31.48 -16.07
N ILE A 33 -2.04 -31.84 -15.46
CA ILE A 33 -2.82 -30.95 -14.61
C ILE A 33 -1.97 -30.42 -13.45
N THR A 34 -1.08 -31.23 -12.90
CA THR A 34 -0.18 -30.87 -11.81
C THR A 34 0.80 -29.78 -12.21
N GLU A 35 1.42 -29.89 -13.39
CA GLU A 35 2.33 -28.89 -13.92
C GLU A 35 1.63 -27.58 -14.24
N LYS A 36 0.48 -27.62 -14.92
CA LYS A 36 -0.36 -26.43 -15.17
C LYS A 36 -0.77 -25.73 -13.88
N ALA A 37 -1.24 -26.50 -12.90
CA ALA A 37 -1.67 -25.99 -11.60
C ALA A 37 -0.51 -25.36 -10.82
N SER A 38 0.70 -25.92 -10.88
CA SER A 38 1.88 -25.34 -10.22
C SER A 38 2.21 -23.93 -10.72
N ILE A 39 2.13 -23.70 -12.05
CA ILE A 39 2.35 -22.40 -12.67
C ILE A 39 1.27 -21.40 -12.22
N ILE A 40 -0.02 -21.83 -12.25
CA ILE A 40 -1.15 -20.99 -11.82
C ILE A 40 -1.01 -20.60 -10.35
N GLY A 41 -0.72 -21.57 -9.48
CA GLY A 41 -0.52 -21.33 -8.05
C GLY A 41 0.66 -20.42 -7.77
N ARG A 42 1.80 -20.63 -8.44
CA ARG A 42 2.99 -19.77 -8.30
C ARG A 42 2.70 -18.33 -8.70
N VAL A 43 2.06 -18.12 -9.83
CA VAL A 43 1.65 -16.77 -10.26
C VAL A 43 0.69 -16.15 -9.25
N GLY A 44 -0.30 -16.89 -8.76
CA GLY A 44 -1.24 -16.42 -7.75
C GLY A 44 -0.55 -15.93 -6.48
N ILE A 45 0.35 -16.74 -5.91
CA ILE A 45 1.07 -16.38 -4.68
C ILE A 45 2.04 -15.21 -4.90
N MET A 46 2.66 -15.11 -6.08
CA MET A 46 3.52 -13.97 -6.46
C MET A 46 2.70 -12.67 -6.58
N PHE A 47 1.50 -12.70 -7.16
CA PHE A 47 0.59 -11.56 -7.16
C PHE A 47 0.19 -11.15 -5.74
N LEU A 48 -0.17 -12.11 -4.89
CA LEU A 48 -0.52 -11.84 -3.50
C LEU A 48 0.63 -11.18 -2.73
N SER A 49 1.86 -11.64 -2.94
CA SER A 49 3.08 -11.07 -2.33
C SER A 49 3.32 -9.61 -2.70
N CYS A 50 2.77 -9.14 -3.82
CA CYS A 50 2.85 -7.74 -4.26
C CYS A 50 1.81 -6.83 -3.60
N GLY A 51 0.96 -7.35 -2.70
CA GLY A 51 -0.04 -6.59 -1.95
C GLY A 51 -1.30 -6.25 -2.74
N THR A 52 -1.51 -6.85 -3.92
CA THR A 52 -2.72 -6.62 -4.71
C THR A 52 -3.94 -7.32 -4.10
N GLY A 53 -5.15 -6.82 -4.40
CA GLY A 53 -6.40 -7.40 -3.90
C GLY A 53 -6.71 -8.79 -4.46
N ALA A 54 -7.53 -9.57 -3.73
CA ALA A 54 -7.92 -10.93 -4.06
C ALA A 54 -8.59 -11.05 -5.43
N TRP A 55 -9.46 -10.09 -5.77
CA TRP A 55 -10.10 -10.06 -7.08
C TRP A 55 -9.09 -10.11 -8.24
N ARG A 56 -7.97 -9.38 -8.13
CA ARG A 56 -6.94 -9.39 -9.17
C ARG A 56 -6.17 -10.71 -9.22
N VAL A 57 -5.84 -11.26 -8.06
CA VAL A 57 -5.18 -12.57 -7.95
C VAL A 57 -6.04 -13.63 -8.65
N ARG A 58 -7.33 -13.72 -8.30
CA ARG A 58 -8.29 -14.66 -8.91
C ARG A 58 -8.40 -14.45 -10.42
N SER A 59 -8.58 -13.22 -10.86
CA SER A 59 -8.69 -12.91 -12.30
C SER A 59 -7.45 -13.32 -13.08
N SER A 60 -6.26 -13.17 -12.50
CA SER A 60 -5.00 -13.58 -13.14
C SER A 60 -4.85 -15.09 -13.19
N MET A 61 -5.20 -15.81 -12.11
CA MET A 61 -5.18 -17.28 -12.07
C MET A 61 -6.18 -17.89 -13.06
N ASN A 62 -7.38 -17.33 -13.13
CA ASN A 62 -8.41 -17.79 -14.06
C ASN A 62 -8.02 -17.52 -15.52
N ALA A 63 -7.40 -16.38 -15.83
CA ALA A 63 -6.92 -16.10 -17.19
C ALA A 63 -5.85 -17.10 -17.65
N LEU A 64 -4.93 -17.49 -16.75
CA LEU A 64 -3.96 -18.55 -17.04
C LEU A 64 -4.61 -19.91 -17.22
N ALA A 65 -5.54 -20.27 -16.33
CA ALA A 65 -6.26 -21.53 -16.40
C ALA A 65 -7.01 -21.66 -17.73
N GLU A 66 -7.77 -20.64 -18.12
CA GLU A 66 -8.48 -20.57 -19.40
C GLU A 66 -7.52 -20.69 -20.58
N ALA A 67 -6.40 -19.98 -20.54
CA ALA A 67 -5.37 -20.05 -21.58
C ALA A 67 -4.72 -21.45 -21.71
N MET A 68 -4.67 -22.22 -20.62
CA MET A 68 -4.16 -23.59 -20.59
C MET A 68 -5.26 -24.66 -20.82
N GLY A 69 -6.52 -24.25 -21.05
CA GLY A 69 -7.66 -25.14 -21.29
C GLY A 69 -8.15 -25.90 -20.05
N ILE A 70 -7.96 -25.35 -18.85
CA ILE A 70 -8.42 -25.89 -17.57
C ILE A 70 -9.25 -24.89 -16.81
N THR A 71 -9.95 -25.32 -15.77
CA THR A 71 -10.68 -24.45 -14.85
C THR A 71 -9.95 -24.33 -13.52
N CYS A 72 -10.04 -23.17 -12.86
CA CYS A 72 -9.44 -22.94 -11.55
C CYS A 72 -10.42 -22.23 -10.61
N THR A 73 -10.57 -22.77 -9.41
CA THR A 73 -11.29 -22.10 -8.31
C THR A 73 -10.31 -21.72 -7.21
N THR A 74 -10.53 -20.57 -6.58
CA THR A 74 -9.57 -20.04 -5.59
C THR A 74 -10.27 -19.44 -4.38
N ASP A 75 -9.76 -19.74 -3.18
CA ASP A 75 -10.03 -19.01 -1.95
C ASP A 75 -8.76 -18.25 -1.52
N ILE A 76 -8.88 -16.93 -1.35
CA ILE A 76 -7.73 -16.03 -1.20
C ILE A 76 -7.85 -15.25 0.11
N GLY A 77 -6.88 -15.44 0.99
CA GLY A 77 -6.68 -14.64 2.20
C GLY A 77 -5.66 -13.50 1.99
N LEU A 78 -5.23 -12.89 3.10
CA LEU A 78 -4.17 -11.89 3.10
C LEU A 78 -2.80 -12.49 2.76
N MET A 79 -2.53 -13.66 3.30
CA MET A 79 -1.21 -14.34 3.24
C MET A 79 -1.31 -15.78 2.74
N SER A 80 -2.47 -16.23 2.28
CA SER A 80 -2.68 -17.61 1.83
C SER A 80 -3.57 -17.66 0.61
N ILE A 81 -3.36 -18.69 -0.20
CA ILE A 81 -4.22 -19.04 -1.33
C ILE A 81 -4.47 -20.54 -1.26
N GLU A 82 -5.73 -20.93 -1.29
CA GLU A 82 -6.15 -22.30 -1.60
C GLU A 82 -6.74 -22.30 -2.99
N TYR A 83 -6.31 -23.22 -3.84
CA TYR A 83 -6.84 -23.30 -5.20
C TYR A 83 -6.98 -24.74 -5.65
N THR A 84 -7.95 -24.95 -6.54
CA THR A 84 -8.20 -26.24 -7.18
C THR A 84 -8.31 -26.02 -8.67
N CYS A 85 -7.51 -26.78 -9.45
CA CYS A 85 -7.55 -26.81 -10.89
C CYS A 85 -8.20 -28.11 -11.37
N PHE A 86 -9.00 -28.05 -12.46
CA PHE A 86 -9.69 -29.20 -13.08
C PHE A 86 -9.45 -29.22 -14.58
N ASP A 87 -9.16 -30.39 -15.14
CA ASP A 87 -9.02 -30.60 -16.58
C ASP A 87 -10.24 -31.32 -17.22
N GLY A 88 -11.27 -31.63 -16.41
CA GLY A 88 -12.46 -32.38 -16.79
C GLY A 88 -12.47 -33.82 -16.26
N GLU A 89 -11.32 -34.42 -15.99
CA GLU A 89 -11.19 -35.76 -15.43
C GLU A 89 -10.50 -35.76 -14.07
N ASN A 90 -9.44 -34.95 -13.95
CA ASN A 90 -8.61 -34.90 -12.77
C ASN A 90 -8.71 -33.54 -12.09
N GLY A 91 -8.47 -33.53 -10.78
CA GLY A 91 -8.38 -32.32 -9.98
C GLY A 91 -7.07 -32.25 -9.20
N PHE A 92 -6.46 -31.06 -9.13
CA PHE A 92 -5.30 -30.78 -8.32
C PHE A 92 -5.60 -29.65 -7.35
N THR A 93 -5.42 -29.90 -6.06
CA THR A 93 -5.65 -28.89 -4.99
C THR A 93 -4.38 -28.64 -4.23
N GLN A 94 -4.07 -27.36 -4.00
CA GLN A 94 -2.91 -26.97 -3.19
C GLN A 94 -3.24 -25.74 -2.35
N SER A 95 -2.64 -25.67 -1.14
CA SER A 95 -2.63 -24.49 -0.27
C SER A 95 -1.23 -23.89 -0.24
N LEU A 96 -1.14 -22.58 -0.45
CA LEU A 96 0.11 -21.82 -0.46
C LEU A 96 0.03 -20.69 0.56
N CYS A 97 1.14 -20.46 1.28
CA CYS A 97 1.22 -19.40 2.28
C CYS A 97 2.43 -18.50 2.05
N LEU A 98 2.27 -17.19 2.35
CA LEU A 98 3.34 -16.21 2.36
C LEU A 98 3.95 -16.10 3.75
N THR A 99 5.26 -15.87 3.81
CA THR A 99 5.96 -15.53 5.05
C THR A 99 5.80 -14.06 5.45
N ASN A 100 5.54 -13.20 4.47
CA ASN A 100 5.42 -11.76 4.64
C ASN A 100 4.55 -11.16 3.53
N THR A 101 3.90 -10.04 3.81
CA THR A 101 3.14 -9.26 2.83
C THR A 101 3.76 -7.88 2.69
N GLY A 102 3.73 -7.33 1.49
CA GLY A 102 4.27 -6.01 1.19
C GLY A 102 3.63 -5.43 -0.07
N VAL A 103 4.04 -4.23 -0.45
CA VAL A 103 3.59 -3.62 -1.71
C VAL A 103 4.79 -3.48 -2.64
N ASN A 104 4.68 -4.09 -3.82
CA ASN A 104 5.70 -4.00 -4.86
C ASN A 104 5.06 -3.82 -6.24
N THR A 105 4.87 -2.57 -6.62
CA THR A 105 4.20 -2.24 -7.89
C THR A 105 5.05 -2.54 -9.12
N SER A 106 6.37 -2.57 -8.99
CA SER A 106 7.28 -2.95 -10.08
C SER A 106 7.16 -4.43 -10.42
N LYS A 107 7.18 -5.30 -9.40
CA LYS A 107 6.98 -6.74 -9.56
C LYS A 107 5.58 -7.05 -10.09
N LEU A 108 4.56 -6.36 -9.55
CA LEU A 108 3.18 -6.46 -10.00
C LEU A 108 3.04 -6.17 -11.50
N ASN A 109 3.74 -5.15 -12.00
CA ASN A 109 3.69 -4.81 -13.42
C ASN A 109 4.30 -5.92 -14.31
N ARG A 110 5.40 -6.54 -13.91
CA ARG A 110 6.01 -7.63 -14.67
C ARG A 110 5.11 -8.86 -14.71
N LEU A 111 4.46 -9.18 -13.60
CA LEU A 111 3.46 -10.27 -13.54
C LEU A 111 2.27 -9.99 -14.46
N GLU A 112 1.77 -8.77 -14.48
CA GLU A 112 0.69 -8.37 -15.41
C GLU A 112 1.11 -8.48 -16.88
N HIS A 113 2.35 -8.11 -17.18
CA HIS A 113 2.90 -8.26 -18.53
C HIS A 113 3.00 -9.73 -18.92
N PHE A 114 3.46 -10.58 -18.01
CA PHE A 114 3.48 -12.02 -18.20
C PHE A 114 2.09 -12.60 -18.54
N ILE A 115 1.06 -12.24 -17.74
CA ILE A 115 -0.32 -12.71 -18.00
C ILE A 115 -0.83 -12.27 -19.36
N ARG A 116 -0.60 -10.99 -19.72
CA ARG A 116 -1.08 -10.45 -21.01
C ARG A 116 -0.47 -11.13 -22.23
N ASN A 117 0.81 -11.49 -22.13
CA ASN A 117 1.55 -12.10 -23.23
C ASN A 117 1.46 -13.63 -23.21
N PHE A 118 0.84 -14.21 -22.17
CA PHE A 118 0.79 -15.66 -22.01
C PHE A 118 0.06 -16.36 -23.16
N GLU A 119 -1.01 -15.76 -23.69
CA GLU A 119 -1.74 -16.32 -24.84
C GLU A 119 -0.91 -16.39 -26.12
N THR A 120 0.01 -15.47 -26.32
CA THR A 120 0.81 -15.38 -27.56
C THR A 120 2.16 -16.09 -27.46
N GLU A 121 2.82 -16.01 -26.32
CA GLU A 121 4.18 -16.52 -26.12
C GLU A 121 4.19 -17.69 -25.12
N GLY A 122 3.54 -17.53 -23.96
CA GLY A 122 3.61 -18.47 -22.85
C GLY A 122 3.02 -19.86 -23.13
N LYS A 123 1.99 -19.95 -23.95
CA LYS A 123 1.34 -21.23 -24.30
C LYS A 123 2.29 -22.25 -24.93
N ASN A 124 3.27 -21.76 -25.68
CA ASN A 124 4.23 -22.57 -26.41
C ASN A 124 5.50 -22.89 -25.61
N MET A 125 5.67 -22.26 -24.46
CA MET A 125 6.79 -22.52 -23.56
C MET A 125 6.54 -23.80 -22.75
N SER A 126 7.61 -24.48 -22.38
CA SER A 126 7.53 -25.61 -21.44
C SER A 126 7.31 -25.13 -20.00
N GLY A 127 6.86 -26.00 -19.10
CA GLY A 127 6.73 -25.68 -17.69
C GLY A 127 8.03 -25.23 -17.05
N GLU A 128 9.15 -25.85 -17.42
CA GLU A 128 10.50 -25.48 -16.95
C GLU A 128 10.89 -24.06 -17.40
N GLU A 129 10.63 -23.70 -18.64
CA GLU A 129 10.87 -22.34 -19.15
C GLU A 129 10.00 -21.31 -18.44
N LEU A 130 8.74 -21.63 -18.18
CA LEU A 130 7.82 -20.76 -17.45
C LEU A 130 8.26 -20.58 -15.99
N HIS A 131 8.65 -21.66 -15.30
CA HIS A 131 9.18 -21.55 -13.95
C HIS A 131 10.49 -20.76 -13.90
N SER A 132 11.39 -20.91 -14.88
CA SER A 132 12.60 -20.14 -14.99
C SER A 132 12.32 -18.64 -15.23
N TYR A 133 11.33 -18.31 -16.06
CA TYR A 133 10.88 -16.92 -16.25
C TYR A 133 10.31 -16.31 -14.97
N LEU A 134 9.50 -17.10 -14.23
CA LEU A 134 8.96 -16.66 -12.94
C LEU A 134 10.07 -16.49 -11.89
N ASP A 135 11.12 -17.32 -11.91
CA ASP A 135 12.32 -17.13 -11.09
C ASP A 135 12.98 -15.77 -11.32
N GLU A 136 13.11 -15.36 -12.59
CA GLU A 136 13.66 -14.04 -12.91
C GLU A 136 12.84 -12.91 -12.30
N ILE A 137 11.49 -13.02 -12.36
CA ILE A 137 10.60 -12.04 -11.73
C ILE A 137 10.74 -12.09 -10.21
N GLU A 138 10.88 -13.27 -9.62
CA GLU A 138 10.96 -13.46 -8.18
C GLU A 138 12.27 -12.90 -7.61
N ARG A 139 13.38 -13.09 -8.31
CA ARG A 139 14.72 -12.57 -7.95
C ARG A 139 14.84 -11.05 -8.03
N ILE A 140 13.86 -10.35 -8.60
CA ILE A 140 13.88 -8.88 -8.63
C ILE A 140 13.77 -8.35 -7.21
N HIS A 141 14.90 -7.82 -6.74
CA HIS A 141 14.97 -7.12 -5.46
C HIS A 141 14.24 -5.77 -5.55
N GLY A 142 13.94 -5.17 -4.40
CA GLY A 142 13.38 -3.81 -4.38
C GLY A 142 14.27 -2.83 -5.17
N LEU A 143 13.62 -1.91 -5.91
CA LEU A 143 14.32 -0.91 -6.74
C LEU A 143 15.16 0.07 -5.92
N TYR A 144 14.87 0.21 -4.64
CA TYR A 144 15.41 1.28 -3.80
C TYR A 144 16.15 0.74 -2.58
N SER A 145 17.28 1.36 -2.27
CA SER A 145 18.00 1.10 -1.04
C SER A 145 17.23 1.58 0.20
N PRO A 146 17.52 1.06 1.41
CA PRO A 146 16.92 1.55 2.65
C PRO A 146 17.08 3.07 2.84
N ALA A 147 18.20 3.65 2.40
CA ALA A 147 18.42 5.09 2.46
C ALA A 147 17.50 5.86 1.51
N ALA A 148 17.30 5.37 0.29
CA ALA A 148 16.36 5.96 -0.67
C ALA A 148 14.92 5.87 -0.17
N LEU A 149 14.51 4.75 0.46
CA LEU A 149 13.20 4.59 1.08
C LEU A 149 13.04 5.50 2.32
N GLY A 150 14.10 5.73 3.09
CA GLY A 150 14.13 6.72 4.15
C GLY A 150 13.89 8.14 3.62
N LEU A 151 14.61 8.53 2.57
CA LEU A 151 14.42 9.83 1.92
C LEU A 151 13.01 9.98 1.33
N ALA A 152 12.47 8.92 0.73
CA ALA A 152 11.10 8.93 0.21
C ALA A 152 10.05 9.18 1.31
N ALA A 153 10.21 8.53 2.48
CA ALA A 153 9.37 8.76 3.64
C ALA A 153 9.54 10.18 4.20
N ALA A 154 10.77 10.70 4.23
CA ALA A 154 11.05 12.09 4.63
C ALA A 154 10.29 13.09 3.77
N ILE A 155 10.39 12.96 2.44
CA ILE A 155 9.68 13.80 1.47
C ILE A 155 8.16 13.66 1.62
N ALA A 156 7.65 12.43 1.76
CA ALA A 156 6.23 12.17 1.93
C ALA A 156 5.68 12.84 3.19
N CYS A 157 6.30 12.61 4.34
CA CYS A 157 5.86 13.16 5.62
C CYS A 157 6.02 14.68 5.70
N CYS A 158 7.04 15.25 5.07
CA CYS A 158 7.18 16.70 4.92
C CYS A 158 5.98 17.31 4.17
N GLY A 159 5.60 16.72 3.01
CA GLY A 159 4.42 17.14 2.27
C GLY A 159 3.13 16.99 3.09
N PHE A 160 2.96 15.86 3.79
CA PHE A 160 1.83 15.64 4.68
C PHE A 160 1.74 16.66 5.80
N THR A 161 2.86 17.00 6.40
CA THR A 161 2.90 18.01 7.48
C THR A 161 2.28 19.33 7.02
N PHE A 162 2.66 19.80 5.84
CA PHE A 162 2.07 21.01 5.25
C PHE A 162 0.56 20.83 4.97
N LEU A 163 0.16 19.71 4.36
CA LEU A 163 -1.24 19.44 4.02
C LEU A 163 -2.16 19.36 5.25
N LEU A 164 -1.60 19.01 6.40
CA LEU A 164 -2.30 18.94 7.69
C LEU A 164 -2.26 20.29 8.45
N GLY A 165 -1.59 21.31 7.92
CA GLY A 165 -1.53 22.65 8.46
C GLY A 165 -0.22 23.00 9.18
N GLY A 166 0.78 22.11 9.19
CA GLY A 166 2.09 22.39 9.78
C GLY A 166 2.92 23.37 8.98
N GLY A 167 3.73 24.17 9.67
CA GLY A 167 4.65 25.14 9.09
C GLY A 167 6.03 24.56 8.75
N LEU A 168 6.97 25.46 8.42
CA LEU A 168 8.32 25.06 8.00
C LEU A 168 9.10 24.31 9.10
N VAL A 169 8.88 24.65 10.37
CA VAL A 169 9.54 24.00 11.50
C VAL A 169 9.08 22.54 11.60
N GLU A 170 7.77 22.32 11.61
CA GLU A 170 7.18 20.98 11.67
C GLU A 170 7.56 20.17 10.44
N MET A 171 7.56 20.79 9.25
CA MET A 171 7.97 20.16 8.01
C MET A 171 9.42 19.64 8.08
N PHE A 172 10.34 20.46 8.58
CA PHE A 172 11.74 20.08 8.72
C PHE A 172 11.95 18.96 9.75
N CYS A 173 11.36 19.10 10.93
CA CYS A 173 11.46 18.10 11.99
C CYS A 173 10.82 16.76 11.57
N ALA A 174 9.67 16.80 10.89
CA ALA A 174 9.00 15.62 10.36
C ALA A 174 9.79 14.97 9.21
N PHE A 175 10.43 15.77 8.33
CA PHE A 175 11.30 15.27 7.28
C PHE A 175 12.43 14.41 7.87
N VAL A 176 13.16 14.92 8.84
CA VAL A 176 14.28 14.18 9.43
C VAL A 176 13.78 12.98 10.24
N GLY A 177 12.74 13.19 11.08
CA GLY A 177 12.17 12.13 11.92
C GLY A 177 11.62 10.96 11.11
N ALA A 178 10.81 11.22 10.09
CA ALA A 178 10.26 10.19 9.23
C ALA A 178 11.35 9.48 8.39
N GLY A 179 12.32 10.25 7.91
CA GLY A 179 13.44 9.72 7.13
C GLY A 179 14.25 8.68 7.91
N LEU A 180 14.67 9.04 9.12
CA LEU A 180 15.42 8.15 10.01
C LEU A 180 14.56 6.99 10.50
N GLY A 181 13.30 7.23 10.86
CA GLY A 181 12.36 6.20 11.30
C GLY A 181 12.15 5.14 10.23
N ASN A 182 11.87 5.53 8.98
CA ASN A 182 11.66 4.56 7.90
C ASN A 182 12.95 3.87 7.46
N PHE A 183 14.07 4.57 7.44
CA PHE A 183 15.38 3.95 7.18
C PHE A 183 15.66 2.83 8.18
N PHE A 184 15.43 3.09 9.47
CA PHE A 184 15.62 2.11 10.52
C PHE A 184 14.65 0.93 10.37
N ARG A 185 13.36 1.19 10.08
CA ARG A 185 12.37 0.15 9.77
C ARG A 185 12.82 -0.75 8.64
N CYS A 186 13.29 -0.17 7.53
CA CYS A 186 13.75 -0.95 6.38
C CYS A 186 14.95 -1.86 6.74
N LYS A 187 15.86 -1.39 7.60
CA LYS A 187 16.95 -2.23 8.10
C LYS A 187 16.44 -3.38 8.96
N LEU A 188 15.52 -3.12 9.90
CA LEU A 188 14.94 -4.17 10.74
C LEU A 188 14.20 -5.22 9.90
N THR A 189 13.42 -4.79 8.91
CA THR A 189 12.72 -5.69 7.98
C THR A 189 13.72 -6.56 7.21
N LYS A 190 14.84 -5.99 6.75
CA LYS A 190 15.90 -6.72 6.07
C LYS A 190 16.58 -7.78 6.95
N HIS A 191 16.63 -7.53 8.25
CA HIS A 191 17.13 -8.50 9.25
C HIS A 191 16.04 -9.43 9.80
N HIS A 192 14.85 -9.44 9.17
CA HIS A 192 13.74 -10.33 9.51
C HIS A 192 13.17 -10.17 10.93
N PHE A 193 13.25 -8.99 11.50
CA PHE A 193 12.56 -8.69 12.75
C PHE A 193 11.04 -8.69 12.56
N THR A 194 10.32 -8.94 13.66
CA THR A 194 8.84 -8.96 13.63
C THR A 194 8.27 -7.60 13.22
N LEU A 195 7.08 -7.64 12.59
CA LEU A 195 6.37 -6.43 12.17
C LEU A 195 6.19 -5.43 13.32
N PHE A 196 5.77 -5.92 14.49
CA PHE A 196 5.51 -5.06 15.67
C PHE A 196 6.77 -4.38 16.17
N LEU A 197 7.88 -5.10 16.27
CA LEU A 197 9.15 -4.51 16.67
C LEU A 197 9.58 -3.43 15.66
N GLY A 198 9.41 -3.71 14.37
CA GLY A 198 9.67 -2.74 13.31
C GLY A 198 8.84 -1.47 13.43
N ILE A 199 7.54 -1.57 13.75
CA ILE A 199 6.64 -0.44 13.92
C ILE A 199 7.00 0.34 15.18
N VAL A 200 7.03 -0.32 16.35
CA VAL A 200 7.29 0.31 17.64
C VAL A 200 8.60 1.08 17.61
N SER A 201 9.68 0.45 17.18
CA SER A 201 11.01 1.08 17.19
C SER A 201 11.13 2.22 16.18
N SER A 202 10.54 2.08 14.98
CA SER A 202 10.61 3.14 13.95
C SER A 202 9.77 4.36 14.30
N VAL A 203 8.56 4.17 14.86
CA VAL A 203 7.71 5.25 15.33
C VAL A 203 8.34 5.96 16.52
N SER A 204 8.84 5.19 17.50
CA SER A 204 9.53 5.76 18.67
C SER A 204 10.74 6.58 18.25
N LEU A 205 11.56 6.09 17.31
CA LEU A 205 12.70 6.83 16.78
C LEU A 205 12.25 8.11 16.05
N ALA A 206 11.20 8.05 15.22
CA ALA A 206 10.70 9.22 14.51
C ALA A 206 10.20 10.31 15.46
N CYS A 207 9.43 9.95 16.49
CA CYS A 207 8.95 10.87 17.51
C CYS A 207 10.10 11.45 18.35
N PHE A 208 11.06 10.62 18.75
CA PHE A 208 12.24 11.07 19.52
C PHE A 208 13.09 12.07 18.73
N VAL A 209 13.37 11.77 17.45
CA VAL A 209 14.14 12.66 16.58
C VAL A 209 13.39 13.98 16.36
N TYR A 210 12.06 13.91 16.13
CA TYR A 210 11.23 15.12 16.00
C TYR A 210 11.35 16.03 17.24
N ALA A 211 11.12 15.46 18.43
CA ALA A 211 11.18 16.19 19.69
C ALA A 211 12.59 16.74 19.97
N GLY A 212 13.63 15.94 19.70
CA GLY A 212 15.02 16.34 19.86
C GLY A 212 15.40 17.53 18.99
N LEU A 213 14.98 17.52 17.72
CA LEU A 213 15.20 18.64 16.79
C LEU A 213 14.42 19.90 17.20
N LEU A 214 13.17 19.73 17.64
CA LEU A 214 12.37 20.85 18.14
C LEU A 214 13.03 21.47 19.37
N LYS A 215 13.48 20.65 20.34
CA LYS A 215 14.18 21.14 21.55
C LYS A 215 15.51 21.81 21.21
N LEU A 216 16.25 21.27 20.24
CA LEU A 216 17.48 21.91 19.76
C LEU A 216 17.18 23.27 19.11
N GLY A 217 16.12 23.36 18.31
CA GLY A 217 15.64 24.58 17.69
C GLY A 217 15.20 25.64 18.74
N GLU A 218 14.54 25.19 19.81
CA GLU A 218 14.19 26.06 20.95
C GLU A 218 15.44 26.66 21.58
N ILE A 219 16.45 25.84 21.87
CA ILE A 219 17.70 26.28 22.53
C ILE A 219 18.53 27.21 21.63
N LEU A 220 18.67 26.88 20.34
CA LEU A 220 19.57 27.59 19.42
C LEU A 220 18.92 28.83 18.78
N PHE A 221 17.62 28.77 18.50
CA PHE A 221 16.90 29.76 17.69
C PHE A 221 15.70 30.39 18.41
N GLY A 222 15.40 29.99 19.65
CA GLY A 222 14.23 30.48 20.40
C GLY A 222 12.89 30.09 19.77
N ILE A 223 12.82 28.95 19.07
CA ILE A 223 11.59 28.48 18.45
C ILE A 223 10.56 28.12 19.54
N SER A 224 9.31 28.56 19.36
CA SER A 224 8.22 28.31 20.31
C SER A 224 7.86 26.84 20.42
N ILE A 225 7.45 26.39 21.61
CA ILE A 225 6.93 25.03 21.88
C ILE A 225 5.64 24.70 21.09
N GLN A 226 4.95 25.69 20.51
CA GLN A 226 3.70 25.53 19.74
C GLN A 226 3.81 24.62 18.51
N HIS A 227 5.01 24.13 18.18
CA HIS A 227 5.27 23.23 17.04
C HIS A 227 5.25 21.72 17.41
N GLU A 228 4.78 21.37 18.62
CA GLU A 228 4.82 20.00 19.12
C GLU A 228 4.01 19.01 18.27
N ALA A 229 2.84 19.40 17.76
CA ALA A 229 1.90 18.51 17.06
C ALA A 229 2.48 17.79 15.83
N GLY A 230 3.55 18.30 15.26
CA GLY A 230 4.18 17.74 14.06
C GLY A 230 4.80 16.36 14.25
N TYR A 231 5.03 15.88 15.50
CA TYR A 231 5.50 14.52 15.74
C TYR A 231 4.55 13.45 15.16
N ILE A 232 3.24 13.75 15.11
CA ILE A 232 2.25 12.89 14.47
C ILE A 232 2.57 12.71 13.00
N CYS A 233 2.95 13.80 12.33
CA CYS A 233 3.30 13.77 10.92
C CYS A 233 4.58 12.97 10.65
N ALA A 234 5.54 12.99 11.59
CA ALA A 234 6.78 12.24 11.47
C ALA A 234 6.58 10.71 11.47
N MET A 235 5.44 10.20 11.97
CA MET A 235 5.13 8.76 11.96
C MET A 235 4.20 8.30 10.84
N LEU A 236 3.65 9.22 10.01
CA LEU A 236 2.61 8.88 9.03
C LEU A 236 3.09 7.93 7.92
N PHE A 237 4.40 7.75 7.74
CA PHE A 237 4.95 6.75 6.83
C PHE A 237 4.55 5.31 7.17
N ILE A 238 4.11 5.05 8.41
CA ILE A 238 3.66 3.73 8.88
C ILE A 238 2.19 3.44 8.51
N ILE A 239 1.38 4.47 8.28
CA ILE A 239 -0.06 4.28 8.07
C ILE A 239 -0.31 3.40 6.84
N PRO A 240 -1.02 2.28 7.01
CA PRO A 240 -1.19 1.25 5.98
C PRO A 240 -2.29 1.64 4.97
N GLY A 241 -2.10 2.74 4.25
CA GLY A 241 -3.08 3.26 3.31
C GLY A 241 -3.41 2.29 2.17
N PHE A 242 -2.40 1.56 1.68
CA PHE A 242 -2.60 0.57 0.62
C PHE A 242 -3.53 -0.58 1.07
N PRO A 243 -3.30 -1.26 2.21
CA PRO A 243 -4.22 -2.25 2.75
C PRO A 243 -5.64 -1.74 3.02
N PHE A 244 -5.82 -0.51 3.52
CA PHE A 244 -7.15 0.07 3.72
C PHE A 244 -7.93 0.19 2.41
N ILE A 245 -7.29 0.67 1.36
CA ILE A 245 -7.95 0.85 0.07
C ILE A 245 -8.23 -0.50 -0.59
N THR A 246 -7.27 -1.43 -0.57
CA THR A 246 -7.47 -2.76 -1.17
C THR A 246 -8.49 -3.60 -0.42
N SER A 247 -8.58 -3.50 0.92
CA SER A 247 -9.62 -4.18 1.69
C SER A 247 -11.02 -3.72 1.28
N GLY A 248 -11.23 -2.41 1.12
CA GLY A 248 -12.52 -1.88 0.68
C GLY A 248 -12.89 -2.32 -0.74
N VAL A 249 -11.91 -2.45 -1.64
CA VAL A 249 -12.14 -2.98 -3.00
C VAL A 249 -12.50 -4.47 -2.96
N ASP A 250 -11.81 -5.26 -2.15
CA ASP A 250 -12.09 -6.70 -2.00
C ASP A 250 -13.48 -6.93 -1.39
N LEU A 251 -13.85 -6.19 -0.33
CA LEU A 251 -15.19 -6.26 0.27
C LEU A 251 -16.30 -5.90 -0.73
N ALA A 252 -16.09 -4.89 -1.56
CA ALA A 252 -17.06 -4.51 -2.58
C ALA A 252 -17.20 -5.55 -3.72
N LYS A 253 -16.21 -6.44 -3.87
CA LYS A 253 -16.24 -7.58 -4.80
C LYS A 253 -16.65 -8.89 -4.13
N LEU A 254 -17.15 -8.82 -2.88
CA LEU A 254 -17.55 -9.96 -2.06
C LEU A 254 -16.41 -10.93 -1.71
N ASP A 255 -15.16 -10.50 -1.88
CA ASP A 255 -13.99 -11.22 -1.37
C ASP A 255 -13.84 -10.99 0.14
N MET A 256 -14.84 -11.49 0.91
CA MET A 256 -15.00 -11.17 2.33
C MET A 256 -13.79 -11.58 3.16
N ARG A 257 -13.23 -12.79 2.94
CA ARG A 257 -12.06 -13.28 3.67
C ARG A 257 -10.86 -12.34 3.50
N SER A 258 -10.44 -12.10 2.27
CA SER A 258 -9.31 -11.22 1.99
C SER A 258 -9.55 -9.79 2.48
N GLY A 259 -10.75 -9.25 2.23
CA GLY A 259 -11.13 -7.90 2.62
C GLY A 259 -11.07 -7.70 4.14
N MET A 260 -11.63 -8.61 4.92
CA MET A 260 -11.61 -8.54 6.39
C MET A 260 -10.22 -8.77 6.98
N GLU A 261 -9.46 -9.74 6.47
CA GLU A 261 -8.09 -9.97 6.92
C GLU A 261 -7.19 -8.75 6.65
N ARG A 262 -7.30 -8.09 5.48
CA ARG A 262 -6.58 -6.85 5.15
C ARG A 262 -6.98 -5.68 6.02
N LEU A 263 -8.27 -5.54 6.28
CA LEU A 263 -8.78 -4.48 7.18
C LEU A 263 -8.24 -4.67 8.59
N THR A 264 -8.33 -5.89 9.12
CA THR A 264 -7.81 -6.24 10.45
C THR A 264 -6.30 -6.00 10.54
N TYR A 265 -5.54 -6.42 9.52
CA TYR A 265 -4.10 -6.16 9.44
C TYR A 265 -3.78 -4.65 9.47
N ALA A 266 -4.51 -3.85 8.69
CA ALA A 266 -4.33 -2.41 8.68
C ALA A 266 -4.68 -1.76 10.03
N LEU A 267 -5.77 -2.19 10.67
CA LEU A 267 -6.16 -1.69 11.99
C LEU A 267 -5.13 -2.03 13.07
N ILE A 268 -4.56 -3.23 13.06
CA ILE A 268 -3.51 -3.64 14.01
C ILE A 268 -2.26 -2.77 13.83
N ILE A 269 -1.82 -2.51 12.59
CA ILE A 269 -0.67 -1.62 12.33
C ILE A 269 -0.93 -0.22 12.90
N VAL A 270 -2.11 0.34 12.65
CA VAL A 270 -2.47 1.68 13.15
C VAL A 270 -2.53 1.70 14.67
N LEU A 271 -3.11 0.69 15.30
CA LEU A 271 -3.18 0.57 16.74
C LEU A 271 -1.77 0.57 17.37
N VAL A 272 -0.89 -0.30 16.88
CA VAL A 272 0.49 -0.40 17.39
C VAL A 272 1.26 0.90 17.17
N ALA A 273 1.13 1.52 15.99
CA ALA A 273 1.78 2.81 15.69
C ALA A 273 1.25 3.94 16.57
N ALA A 274 -0.07 4.04 16.73
CA ALA A 274 -0.69 5.07 17.56
C ALA A 274 -0.33 4.92 19.04
N MET A 275 -0.33 3.70 19.57
CA MET A 275 0.10 3.43 20.94
C MET A 275 1.57 3.78 21.15
N SER A 276 2.44 3.42 20.19
CA SER A 276 3.87 3.76 20.27
C SER A 276 4.08 5.27 20.29
N ALA A 277 3.40 6.01 19.42
CA ALA A 277 3.48 7.46 19.38
C ALA A 277 2.87 8.12 20.63
N TRP A 278 1.78 7.57 21.16
CA TRP A 278 1.16 8.06 22.39
C TRP A 278 2.08 7.88 23.60
N ILE A 279 2.71 6.71 23.76
CA ILE A 279 3.72 6.48 24.82
C ILE A 279 4.88 7.44 24.67
N MET A 280 5.39 7.66 23.45
CA MET A 280 6.46 8.61 23.20
C MET A 280 6.01 10.06 23.51
N ALA A 281 4.77 10.43 23.18
CA ALA A 281 4.22 11.74 23.51
C ALA A 281 4.17 11.96 25.04
N MET A 282 3.77 10.95 25.80
CA MET A 282 3.78 11.01 27.27
C MET A 282 5.21 11.16 27.82
N LEU A 283 6.15 10.36 27.31
CA LEU A 283 7.55 10.40 27.78
C LEU A 283 8.27 11.71 27.45
N LEU A 284 7.95 12.30 26.31
CA LEU A 284 8.56 13.54 25.81
C LEU A 284 7.71 14.79 26.08
N HIS A 285 6.60 14.64 26.81
CA HIS A 285 5.64 15.71 27.14
C HIS A 285 5.08 16.44 25.91
N LEU A 286 4.86 15.72 24.77
CA LEU A 286 4.31 16.27 23.55
C LEU A 286 2.77 16.23 23.57
N GLN A 287 2.13 17.26 23.01
CA GLN A 287 0.67 17.34 22.92
C GLN A 287 0.21 17.42 21.45
N PRO A 288 -0.90 16.74 21.07
CA PRO A 288 -1.46 16.81 19.72
C PRO A 288 -2.35 18.05 19.54
N VAL A 289 -1.81 19.22 19.84
CA VAL A 289 -2.49 20.51 19.65
C VAL A 289 -2.73 20.81 18.18
N ASP A 290 -3.55 21.82 17.88
CA ASP A 290 -3.75 22.25 16.51
C ASP A 290 -2.53 23.02 15.99
N PHE A 291 -2.25 22.88 14.69
CA PHE A 291 -1.18 23.60 14.03
C PHE A 291 -1.45 25.12 13.99
N ILE A 292 -0.38 25.89 13.98
CA ILE A 292 -0.46 27.36 13.84
C ILE A 292 -1.02 27.68 12.47
N LYS A 293 -2.11 28.45 12.40
CA LYS A 293 -2.73 28.83 11.13
C LYS A 293 -1.80 29.69 10.29
N ILE A 294 -1.39 29.17 9.15
CA ILE A 294 -0.59 29.88 8.17
C ILE A 294 -1.52 30.80 7.36
N ARG A 295 -1.18 32.08 7.24
CA ARG A 295 -1.94 33.03 6.42
C ARG A 295 -1.31 33.14 5.04
N MET A 296 -2.07 32.73 4.01
CA MET A 296 -1.67 32.83 2.60
C MET A 296 -2.87 33.23 1.74
N SER A 297 -2.62 33.76 0.54
CA SER A 297 -3.68 34.01 -0.44
C SER A 297 -4.25 32.69 -0.97
N ALA A 298 -5.50 32.69 -1.45
CA ALA A 298 -6.14 31.48 -1.97
C ALA A 298 -5.32 30.83 -3.13
N ALA A 299 -4.79 31.63 -4.04
CA ALA A 299 -3.96 31.13 -5.12
C ALA A 299 -2.67 30.44 -4.61
N MET A 300 -2.04 31.00 -3.58
CA MET A 300 -0.85 30.43 -2.95
C MET A 300 -1.19 29.13 -2.22
N TRP A 301 -2.37 29.04 -1.57
CA TRP A 301 -2.85 27.79 -0.97
C TRP A 301 -3.00 26.67 -1.99
N ILE A 302 -3.65 26.93 -3.13
CA ILE A 302 -3.81 25.94 -4.20
C ILE A 302 -2.45 25.48 -4.73
N LEU A 303 -1.54 26.42 -5.01
CA LEU A 303 -0.22 26.10 -5.54
C LEU A 303 0.61 25.26 -4.55
N THR A 304 0.67 25.67 -3.29
CA THR A 304 1.44 24.95 -2.26
C THR A 304 0.83 23.60 -1.93
N ARG A 305 -0.51 23.45 -1.94
CA ARG A 305 -1.20 22.16 -1.81
C ARG A 305 -0.91 21.22 -2.97
N LEU A 306 -0.86 21.73 -4.20
CA LEU A 306 -0.46 20.94 -5.37
C LEU A 306 0.96 20.41 -5.21
N VAL A 307 1.91 21.25 -4.83
CA VAL A 307 3.31 20.88 -4.63
C VAL A 307 3.46 19.90 -3.48
N ALA A 308 2.85 20.17 -2.33
CA ALA A 308 2.92 19.29 -1.16
C ALA A 308 2.26 17.94 -1.42
N SER A 309 1.11 17.91 -2.10
CA SER A 309 0.45 16.67 -2.49
C SER A 309 1.28 15.87 -3.50
N PHE A 310 1.93 16.55 -4.46
CA PHE A 310 2.84 15.90 -5.40
C PHE A 310 3.97 15.16 -4.66
N PHE A 311 4.68 15.84 -3.78
CA PHE A 311 5.78 15.23 -3.04
C PHE A 311 5.31 14.17 -2.04
N GLY A 312 4.15 14.37 -1.42
CA GLY A 312 3.51 13.37 -0.56
C GLY A 312 3.24 12.06 -1.30
N VAL A 313 2.56 12.13 -2.44
CA VAL A 313 2.22 10.97 -3.28
C VAL A 313 3.47 10.36 -3.92
N PHE A 314 4.40 11.18 -4.40
CA PHE A 314 5.67 10.71 -4.98
C PHE A 314 6.44 9.86 -3.98
N GLY A 315 6.66 10.36 -2.75
CA GLY A 315 7.36 9.63 -1.71
C GLY A 315 6.71 8.30 -1.37
N PHE A 316 5.37 8.25 -1.20
CA PHE A 316 4.65 6.98 -1.00
C PHE A 316 4.76 6.04 -2.19
N SER A 317 4.70 6.54 -3.43
CA SER A 317 4.86 5.71 -4.62
C SER A 317 6.25 5.04 -4.66
N ILE A 318 7.30 5.77 -4.30
CA ILE A 318 8.66 5.22 -4.16
C ILE A 318 8.70 4.16 -3.05
N MET A 319 8.05 4.39 -1.90
CA MET A 319 7.96 3.42 -0.81
C MET A 319 7.21 2.14 -1.21
N PHE A 320 6.29 2.23 -2.17
CA PHE A 320 5.60 1.07 -2.77
C PHE A 320 6.40 0.44 -3.92
N ASN A 321 7.68 0.78 -4.04
CA ASN A 321 8.59 0.23 -5.04
C ASN A 321 8.15 0.51 -6.49
N SER A 322 7.56 1.68 -6.74
CA SER A 322 7.21 2.15 -8.07
C SER A 322 8.42 2.74 -8.78
N PRO A 323 8.65 2.43 -10.07
CA PRO A 323 9.66 3.14 -10.86
C PRO A 323 9.39 4.65 -10.88
N VAL A 324 10.44 5.47 -10.91
CA VAL A 324 10.35 6.94 -10.83
C VAL A 324 9.35 7.51 -11.84
N ARG A 325 9.33 7.02 -13.08
CA ARG A 325 8.39 7.47 -14.12
C ARG A 325 6.92 7.29 -13.69
N ILE A 326 6.60 6.15 -13.07
CA ILE A 326 5.25 5.86 -12.57
C ILE A 326 4.96 6.67 -11.32
N ALA A 327 5.93 6.79 -10.41
CA ALA A 327 5.80 7.60 -9.22
C ALA A 327 5.48 9.07 -9.55
N CYS A 328 6.16 9.66 -10.55
CA CYS A 328 5.85 11.01 -11.03
C CYS A 328 4.45 11.12 -11.63
N SER A 329 4.06 10.18 -12.51
CA SER A 329 2.71 10.19 -13.11
C SER A 329 1.63 10.07 -12.03
N THR A 330 1.81 9.17 -11.08
CA THR A 330 0.91 8.97 -9.94
C THR A 330 0.84 10.21 -9.05
N ALA A 331 1.99 10.87 -8.82
CA ALA A 331 2.09 12.09 -8.02
C ALA A 331 1.32 13.26 -8.64
N VAL A 332 1.36 13.40 -9.97
CA VAL A 332 0.55 14.42 -10.67
C VAL A 332 -0.94 14.16 -10.46
N LEU A 333 -1.40 12.91 -10.63
CA LEU A 333 -2.80 12.55 -10.41
C LEU A 333 -3.23 12.81 -8.96
N GLY A 334 -2.40 12.37 -8.02
CA GLY A 334 -2.67 12.55 -6.59
C GLY A 334 -2.64 14.01 -6.17
N ALA A 335 -1.75 14.82 -6.76
CA ALA A 335 -1.72 16.26 -6.51
C ALA A 335 -3.02 16.95 -6.92
N ILE A 336 -3.52 16.67 -8.11
CA ILE A 336 -4.79 17.23 -8.62
C ILE A 336 -5.95 16.77 -7.73
N ALA A 337 -6.06 15.47 -7.49
CA ALA A 337 -7.19 14.87 -6.76
C ALA A 337 -7.22 15.32 -5.29
N ASN A 338 -6.06 15.35 -4.60
CA ASN A 338 -6.01 15.74 -3.20
C ASN A 338 -6.17 17.25 -3.01
N THR A 339 -5.64 18.07 -3.91
CA THR A 339 -5.90 19.53 -3.86
C THR A 339 -7.38 19.79 -4.05
N LEU A 340 -8.03 19.17 -5.06
CA LEU A 340 -9.47 19.27 -5.23
C LEU A 340 -10.23 18.89 -3.96
N ARG A 341 -9.86 17.76 -3.32
CA ARG A 341 -10.47 17.34 -2.05
C ARG A 341 -10.36 18.40 -0.97
N LEU A 342 -9.17 18.99 -0.80
CA LEU A 342 -8.93 20.00 0.25
C LEU A 342 -9.71 21.30 -0.04
N GLU A 343 -9.73 21.73 -1.30
CA GLU A 343 -10.51 22.93 -1.67
C GLU A 343 -12.03 22.72 -1.51
N LEU A 344 -12.54 21.50 -1.76
CA LEU A 344 -13.95 21.17 -1.52
C LEU A 344 -14.31 21.22 -0.02
N VAL A 345 -13.39 20.85 0.85
CA VAL A 345 -13.59 21.01 2.32
C VAL A 345 -13.55 22.47 2.73
N ASP A 346 -12.56 23.22 2.28
CA ASP A 346 -12.28 24.56 2.80
C ASP A 346 -13.15 25.66 2.13
N LEU A 347 -13.42 25.57 0.81
CA LEU A 347 -14.19 26.58 0.08
C LEU A 347 -15.68 26.26 0.02
N VAL A 348 -16.04 24.98 -0.12
CA VAL A 348 -17.43 24.54 -0.30
C VAL A 348 -18.03 24.01 1.02
N ALA A 349 -17.20 23.86 2.05
CA ALA A 349 -17.57 23.28 3.34
C ALA A 349 -18.20 21.88 3.26
N LEU A 350 -17.75 21.05 2.28
CA LEU A 350 -18.19 19.67 2.17
C LEU A 350 -17.63 18.81 3.31
N PRO A 351 -18.42 17.84 3.82
CA PRO A 351 -17.92 16.89 4.80
C PRO A 351 -16.66 16.17 4.27
N PRO A 352 -15.62 15.95 5.10
CA PRO A 352 -14.34 15.36 4.68
C PRO A 352 -14.48 14.01 3.96
N ALA A 353 -15.46 13.17 4.34
CA ALA A 353 -15.73 11.90 3.69
C ALA A 353 -16.26 12.06 2.26
N VAL A 354 -17.17 13.02 2.03
CA VAL A 354 -17.70 13.32 0.68
C VAL A 354 -16.60 13.88 -0.20
N ALA A 355 -15.79 14.79 0.31
CA ALA A 355 -14.64 15.34 -0.41
C ALA A 355 -13.61 14.24 -0.73
N ALA A 356 -13.37 13.30 0.19
CA ALA A 356 -12.49 12.15 -0.05
C ALA A 356 -13.03 11.23 -1.16
N PHE A 357 -14.34 10.96 -1.18
CA PHE A 357 -14.99 10.22 -2.27
C PHE A 357 -14.76 10.91 -3.63
N ILE A 358 -15.03 12.21 -3.72
CA ILE A 358 -14.84 12.99 -4.97
C ILE A 358 -13.37 12.99 -5.40
N GLY A 359 -12.43 13.18 -4.46
CA GLY A 359 -11.00 13.11 -4.72
C GLY A 359 -10.58 11.74 -5.26
N ALA A 360 -11.02 10.65 -4.63
CA ALA A 360 -10.73 9.29 -5.09
C ALA A 360 -11.38 8.97 -6.45
N LEU A 361 -12.62 9.41 -6.67
CA LEU A 361 -13.30 9.31 -7.97
C LEU A 361 -12.49 10.02 -9.07
N THR A 362 -12.06 11.24 -8.80
CA THR A 362 -11.24 12.04 -9.75
C THR A 362 -9.92 11.35 -10.06
N ALA A 363 -9.18 10.86 -9.03
CA ALA A 363 -7.95 10.10 -9.23
C ALA A 363 -8.18 8.86 -10.09
N GLY A 364 -9.26 8.12 -9.83
CA GLY A 364 -9.63 6.93 -10.58
C GLY A 364 -10.00 7.21 -12.04
N LEU A 365 -10.72 8.30 -12.33
CA LEU A 365 -11.06 8.72 -13.68
C LEU A 365 -9.81 9.18 -14.47
N LEU A 366 -8.99 10.04 -13.87
CA LEU A 366 -7.72 10.48 -14.47
C LEU A 366 -6.78 9.31 -14.77
N ALA A 367 -6.66 8.34 -13.84
CA ALA A 367 -5.86 7.15 -14.07
C ALA A 367 -6.39 6.30 -15.24
N SER A 368 -7.70 6.31 -15.49
CA SER A 368 -8.29 5.59 -16.63
C SER A 368 -7.88 6.20 -17.97
N LEU A 369 -7.75 7.52 -18.03
CA LEU A 369 -7.30 8.23 -19.24
C LEU A 369 -5.82 7.92 -19.55
N LEU A 370 -5.02 7.64 -18.53
CA LEU A 370 -3.61 7.32 -18.67
C LEU A 370 -3.31 5.83 -18.88
N LYS A 371 -4.27 4.93 -18.66
CA LYS A 371 -4.10 3.47 -18.72
C LYS A 371 -3.33 2.99 -19.97
N ASN A 372 -3.69 3.50 -21.14
CA ASN A 372 -3.08 3.09 -22.40
C ASN A 372 -1.70 3.73 -22.67
N LYS A 373 -1.39 4.84 -22.00
CA LYS A 373 -0.13 5.58 -22.18
C LYS A 373 0.97 5.13 -21.21
N VAL A 374 0.57 4.69 -20.03
CA VAL A 374 1.51 4.37 -18.95
C VAL A 374 1.92 2.89 -18.96
N GLY A 375 1.08 1.98 -19.50
CA GLY A 375 1.39 0.55 -19.64
C GLY A 375 1.44 -0.23 -18.32
N TYR A 376 0.97 0.35 -17.21
CA TYR A 376 1.02 -0.24 -15.87
C TYR A 376 -0.36 -0.67 -15.37
N PRO A 377 -0.41 -1.65 -14.44
CA PRO A 377 -1.66 -2.00 -13.77
C PRO A 377 -2.30 -0.78 -13.12
N ARG A 378 -3.60 -0.62 -13.33
CA ARG A 378 -4.34 0.55 -12.83
C ARG A 378 -4.17 0.76 -11.32
N ILE A 379 -4.11 -0.33 -10.54
CA ILE A 379 -3.94 -0.29 -9.09
C ILE A 379 -2.62 0.36 -8.67
N SER A 380 -1.54 0.15 -9.45
CA SER A 380 -0.22 0.74 -9.18
C SER A 380 -0.18 2.27 -9.32
N VAL A 381 -1.19 2.84 -9.94
CA VAL A 381 -1.35 4.29 -10.13
C VAL A 381 -2.45 4.83 -9.22
N THR A 382 -3.61 4.17 -9.16
CA THR A 382 -4.77 4.69 -8.43
C THR A 382 -4.60 4.64 -6.91
N VAL A 383 -4.10 3.54 -6.36
CA VAL A 383 -3.99 3.41 -4.90
C VAL A 383 -2.96 4.39 -4.33
N PRO A 384 -1.73 4.48 -4.85
CA PRO A 384 -0.78 5.46 -4.33
C PRO A 384 -1.23 6.92 -4.50
N SER A 385 -2.00 7.24 -5.55
CA SER A 385 -2.48 8.62 -5.78
C SER A 385 -3.45 9.12 -4.70
N ILE A 386 -4.15 8.22 -3.99
CA ILE A 386 -5.11 8.58 -2.94
C ILE A 386 -4.64 8.24 -1.52
N VAL A 387 -3.47 7.60 -1.37
CA VAL A 387 -2.92 7.28 -0.05
C VAL A 387 -2.75 8.52 0.83
N VAL A 388 -2.41 9.65 0.23
CA VAL A 388 -2.32 10.95 0.91
C VAL A 388 -3.65 11.39 1.57
N MET A 389 -4.78 10.82 1.16
CA MET A 389 -6.11 11.13 1.69
C MET A 389 -6.50 10.25 2.88
N VAL A 390 -5.72 9.20 3.20
CA VAL A 390 -6.00 8.29 4.31
C VAL A 390 -5.90 9.04 5.63
N PRO A 391 -6.90 8.90 6.53
CA PRO A 391 -7.07 9.77 7.70
C PRO A 391 -6.17 9.39 8.88
N GLY A 392 -4.84 9.34 8.68
CA GLY A 392 -3.89 8.95 9.72
C GLY A 392 -3.91 9.84 10.96
N LEU A 393 -4.03 11.16 10.79
CA LEU A 393 -4.18 12.11 11.90
C LEU A 393 -5.47 11.86 12.69
N TYR A 394 -6.59 11.60 12.02
CA TYR A 394 -7.86 11.32 12.68
C TYR A 394 -7.78 10.04 13.52
N LEU A 395 -7.18 8.98 12.96
CA LEU A 395 -6.96 7.73 13.69
C LEU A 395 -6.08 7.96 14.91
N TYR A 396 -4.97 8.66 14.77
CA TYR A 396 -4.11 8.97 15.90
C TYR A 396 -4.82 9.78 16.99
N ARG A 397 -5.53 10.86 16.62
CA ARG A 397 -6.30 11.68 17.58
C ARG A 397 -7.39 10.86 18.27
N GLY A 398 -8.02 9.91 17.57
CA GLY A 398 -8.94 8.96 18.17
C GLY A 398 -8.29 8.13 19.28
N PHE A 399 -7.14 7.51 19.00
CA PHE A 399 -6.40 6.71 19.99
C PHE A 399 -5.85 7.57 21.15
N TYR A 400 -5.33 8.75 20.88
CA TYR A 400 -4.84 9.66 21.92
C TYR A 400 -5.97 10.04 22.90
N ASN A 401 -7.13 10.47 22.36
CA ASN A 401 -8.26 10.85 23.19
C ASN A 401 -8.86 9.65 23.96
N LEU A 402 -8.79 8.44 23.39
CA LEU A 402 -9.16 7.21 24.10
C LEU A 402 -8.22 6.98 25.29
N GLY A 403 -6.91 7.16 25.11
CA GLY A 403 -5.92 6.98 26.15
C GLY A 403 -6.05 7.96 27.33
N ILE A 404 -6.50 9.20 27.08
CA ILE A 404 -6.82 10.17 28.13
C ILE A 404 -8.29 10.14 28.59
N MET A 405 -9.02 9.06 28.29
CA MET A 405 -10.43 8.80 28.68
C MET A 405 -11.44 9.85 28.19
N SER A 406 -11.12 10.60 27.13
CA SER A 406 -12.05 11.52 26.45
C SER A 406 -12.88 10.79 25.39
N LEU A 407 -13.81 9.94 25.83
CA LEU A 407 -14.51 8.95 24.98
C LEU A 407 -15.36 9.61 23.87
N SER A 408 -16.07 10.70 24.16
CA SER A 408 -16.91 11.39 23.15
C SER A 408 -16.06 11.98 22.01
N VAL A 409 -14.95 12.61 22.34
CA VAL A 409 -14.01 13.17 21.36
C VAL A 409 -13.35 12.07 20.56
N SER A 410 -12.92 10.99 21.23
CA SER A 410 -12.35 9.81 20.59
C SER A 410 -13.32 9.19 19.58
N ALA A 411 -14.58 8.97 19.97
CA ALA A 411 -15.61 8.43 19.10
C ALA A 411 -15.85 9.30 17.86
N SER A 412 -15.84 10.62 18.00
CA SER A 412 -15.99 11.55 16.88
C SER A 412 -14.84 11.44 15.86
N TRP A 413 -13.58 11.32 16.33
CA TRP A 413 -12.42 11.14 15.48
C TRP A 413 -12.46 9.79 14.75
N PHE A 414 -12.81 8.69 15.45
CA PHE A 414 -12.94 7.38 14.83
C PHE A 414 -14.06 7.31 13.81
N ALA A 415 -15.25 7.92 14.11
CA ALA A 415 -16.35 7.96 13.16
C ALA A 415 -15.96 8.71 11.88
N ALA A 416 -15.32 9.87 12.01
CA ALA A 416 -14.82 10.62 10.87
C ALA A 416 -13.76 9.83 10.06
N ALA A 417 -12.83 9.16 10.73
CA ALA A 417 -11.83 8.31 10.09
C ALA A 417 -12.48 7.15 9.32
N LEU A 418 -13.43 6.46 9.94
CA LEU A 418 -14.15 5.33 9.32
C LEU A 418 -14.88 5.76 8.05
N LEU A 419 -15.58 6.88 8.08
CA LEU A 419 -16.28 7.42 6.90
C LEU A 419 -15.32 7.75 5.76
N ILE A 420 -14.15 8.34 6.07
CA ILE A 420 -13.13 8.65 5.05
C ILE A 420 -12.54 7.35 4.48
N ILE A 421 -12.19 6.37 5.34
CA ILE A 421 -11.64 5.07 4.92
C ILE A 421 -12.61 4.33 4.00
N ALA A 422 -13.91 4.38 4.28
CA ALA A 422 -14.93 3.78 3.43
C ALA A 422 -15.12 4.54 2.10
N SER A 423 -15.04 5.86 2.13
CA SER A 423 -15.27 6.72 0.96
C SER A 423 -14.18 6.58 -0.11
N LEU A 424 -12.91 6.36 0.27
CA LEU A 424 -11.80 6.26 -0.66
C LEU A 424 -11.94 5.08 -1.65
N PRO A 425 -12.10 3.81 -1.20
CA PRO A 425 -12.30 2.70 -2.13
C PRO A 425 -13.61 2.84 -2.92
N LEU A 426 -14.69 3.38 -2.33
CA LEU A 426 -15.93 3.65 -3.04
C LEU A 426 -15.71 4.59 -4.22
N GLY A 427 -14.97 5.70 -4.05
CA GLY A 427 -14.65 6.61 -5.14
C GLY A 427 -13.88 5.92 -6.29
N LEU A 428 -12.89 5.08 -5.96
CA LEU A 428 -12.16 4.28 -6.97
C LEU A 428 -13.04 3.26 -7.67
N ILE A 429 -13.93 2.59 -6.93
CA ILE A 429 -14.87 1.59 -7.47
C ILE A 429 -15.82 2.28 -8.46
N PHE A 430 -16.42 3.41 -8.09
CA PHE A 430 -17.28 4.18 -9.00
C PHE A 430 -16.55 4.63 -10.26
N ALA A 431 -15.32 5.16 -10.12
CA ALA A 431 -14.49 5.49 -11.27
C ALA A 431 -14.29 4.29 -12.20
N ARG A 432 -14.11 3.10 -11.60
CA ARG A 432 -13.90 1.88 -12.37
C ARG A 432 -15.18 1.35 -13.01
N ILE A 433 -16.30 1.38 -12.32
CA ILE A 433 -17.63 1.05 -12.88
C ILE A 433 -17.94 1.92 -14.10
N LEU A 434 -17.58 3.20 -14.07
CA LEU A 434 -17.81 4.11 -15.20
C LEU A 434 -16.90 3.81 -16.40
N THR A 435 -15.68 3.32 -16.18
CA THR A 435 -14.63 3.23 -17.21
C THR A 435 -14.26 1.80 -17.63
N ASP A 436 -14.75 0.77 -16.93
CA ASP A 436 -14.42 -0.63 -17.16
C ASP A 436 -15.71 -1.49 -17.13
N LYS A 437 -16.14 -1.95 -18.31
CA LYS A 437 -17.38 -2.74 -18.44
C LYS A 437 -17.31 -4.07 -17.70
N THR A 438 -16.14 -4.72 -17.70
CA THR A 438 -15.97 -6.03 -17.07
C THR A 438 -16.03 -5.94 -15.54
N PHE A 439 -15.60 -4.83 -14.97
CA PHE A 439 -15.63 -4.61 -13.53
C PHE A 439 -17.03 -4.42 -12.94
N ARG A 440 -18.04 -4.15 -13.78
CA ARG A 440 -19.44 -3.96 -13.33
C ARG A 440 -20.08 -5.23 -12.82
N TYR A 441 -19.58 -6.38 -13.25
CA TYR A 441 -20.13 -7.67 -12.87
C TYR A 441 -19.34 -8.29 -11.72
N CYS A 442 -20.05 -8.98 -10.81
CA CYS A 442 -19.42 -9.89 -9.86
C CYS A 442 -19.00 -11.15 -10.62
N THR A 443 -17.77 -11.56 -10.45
CA THR A 443 -17.22 -12.79 -11.05
C THR A 443 -17.19 -13.88 -10.01
#